data_e8ec203d2e62b0b898025f9b7f9e0158
#
_entry.id   e8ec203d2e62b0b898025f9b7f9e0158
#
_cell.length_a   1.000
_cell.length_b   1.000
_cell.length_c   1.000
_cell.angle_alpha   90.00
_cell.angle_beta   90.00
_cell.angle_gamma   90.00
#
_symmetry.space_group_name_H-M   'P 1'
#
loop_
_entity.id
_entity.type
_entity.pdbx_description
1 polymer ?
#
loop_
_entity_poly.entity_id
_entity_poly.type
_entity_poly.pdbx_seq_one_letter_code
_entity_poly.pdbx_strand_id
1 'polypeptide(L)'
;ATFGLIAATIKMADEYTSTQQRLKLYIKDAQTLGEVNTFLAKSAIQNNVGLRENAALYAKLAPAMQRIGANTAATNQVVDAFGKSLRIGGATAMEAASATIQFAQAMASGKLAGDEFRSISEASPRFLKAIADGSGIAAEKLKAMSSAGALTTEVIARALVKEYHNLTKESESLGYTLEQGTNALKTGFMSLVGEFNEGA
;
A
#
# COMPACT_ATOMS: atom_id res chain seq x y z
N ALA A 1 -15.41 24.95 17.14
CA ALA A 1 -15.22 23.50 17.06
C ALA A 1 -15.95 22.86 15.86
N THR A 2 -17.18 23.28 15.55
CA THR A 2 -18.01 22.73 14.45
C THR A 2 -17.47 23.00 13.05
N PHE A 3 -16.91 24.19 12.78
CA PHE A 3 -16.33 24.53 11.46
C PHE A 3 -15.13 23.66 11.10
N GLY A 4 -14.29 23.31 12.08
CA GLY A 4 -13.13 22.44 11.85
C GLY A 4 -13.53 21.00 11.51
N LEU A 5 -14.59 20.49 12.11
CA LEU A 5 -15.16 19.16 11.84
C LEU A 5 -15.74 19.09 10.41
N ILE A 6 -16.53 20.11 10.02
CA ILE A 6 -17.13 20.18 8.68
C ILE A 6 -16.02 20.25 7.61
N ALA A 7 -15.02 21.11 7.78
CA ALA A 7 -13.90 21.20 6.84
C ALA A 7 -13.09 19.90 6.73
N ALA A 8 -12.87 19.19 7.85
CA ALA A 8 -12.22 17.89 7.85
C ALA A 8 -13.04 16.83 7.11
N THR A 9 -14.37 16.83 7.30
CA THR A 9 -15.29 15.89 6.62
C THR A 9 -15.31 16.12 5.11
N ILE A 10 -15.39 17.38 4.66
CA ILE A 10 -15.35 17.75 3.24
C ILE A 10 -14.02 17.29 2.62
N LYS A 11 -12.90 17.59 3.27
CA LYS A 11 -11.60 17.17 2.79
C LYS A 11 -11.46 15.65 2.67
N MET A 12 -12.00 14.89 3.61
CA MET A 12 -12.02 13.42 3.56
C MET A 12 -12.88 12.90 2.40
N ALA A 13 -14.04 13.52 2.15
CA ALA A 13 -14.92 13.16 1.02
C ALA A 13 -14.23 13.43 -0.34
N ASP A 14 -13.55 14.57 -0.48
CA ASP A 14 -12.79 14.93 -1.67
C ASP A 14 -11.61 13.95 -1.91
N GLU A 15 -10.90 13.58 -0.85
CA GLU A 15 -9.81 12.61 -0.92
C GLU A 15 -10.31 11.21 -1.33
N TYR A 16 -11.46 10.78 -0.81
CA TYR A 16 -12.11 9.53 -1.19
C TYR A 16 -12.52 9.56 -2.67
N THR A 17 -13.24 10.60 -3.09
CA THR A 17 -13.70 10.77 -4.48
C THR A 17 -12.52 10.79 -5.46
N SER A 18 -11.45 11.52 -5.16
CA SER A 18 -10.23 11.55 -5.98
C SER A 18 -9.58 10.17 -6.09
N THR A 19 -9.58 9.40 -5.01
CA THR A 19 -9.08 8.03 -4.97
C THR A 19 -9.91 7.11 -5.88
N GLN A 20 -11.24 7.18 -5.77
CA GLN A 20 -12.18 6.42 -6.61
C GLN A 20 -11.99 6.71 -8.10
N GLN A 21 -11.85 7.99 -8.47
CA GLN A 21 -11.60 8.38 -9.86
C GLN A 21 -10.31 7.76 -10.40
N ARG A 22 -9.24 7.71 -9.60
CA ARG A 22 -7.98 7.08 -10.00
C ARG A 22 -8.11 5.57 -10.19
N LEU A 23 -8.82 4.89 -9.30
CA LEU A 23 -9.05 3.45 -9.41
C LEU A 23 -9.92 3.12 -10.64
N LYS A 24 -10.95 3.92 -10.94
CA LYS A 24 -11.82 3.79 -12.13
C LYS A 24 -11.06 3.89 -13.46
N LEU A 25 -9.87 4.49 -13.49
CA LEU A 25 -9.02 4.49 -14.68
C LEU A 25 -8.54 3.09 -15.06
N TYR A 26 -8.33 2.21 -14.08
CA TYR A 26 -7.75 0.89 -14.25
C TYR A 26 -8.75 -0.25 -13.99
N ILE A 27 -9.77 -0.01 -13.19
CA ILE A 27 -10.82 -0.98 -12.84
C ILE A 27 -12.13 -0.47 -13.43
N LYS A 28 -12.59 -1.10 -14.51
CA LYS A 28 -13.80 -0.69 -15.24
C LYS A 28 -15.07 -1.39 -14.74
N ASP A 29 -14.90 -2.57 -14.16
CA ASP A 29 -15.99 -3.33 -13.58
C ASP A 29 -16.33 -2.81 -12.17
N ALA A 30 -17.62 -2.48 -11.96
CA ALA A 30 -18.08 -1.88 -10.71
C ALA A 30 -17.98 -2.86 -9.53
N GLN A 31 -18.21 -4.15 -9.74
CA GLN A 31 -18.09 -5.16 -8.69
C GLN A 31 -16.63 -5.27 -8.24
N THR A 32 -15.70 -5.43 -9.18
CA THR A 32 -14.25 -5.48 -8.91
C THR A 32 -13.78 -4.21 -8.20
N LEU A 33 -14.29 -3.04 -8.57
CA LEU A 33 -13.97 -1.78 -7.90
C LEU A 33 -14.42 -1.78 -6.43
N GLY A 34 -15.63 -2.26 -6.14
CA GLY A 34 -16.15 -2.41 -4.78
C GLY A 34 -15.30 -3.38 -3.93
N GLU A 35 -14.92 -4.51 -4.52
CA GLU A 35 -14.06 -5.50 -3.86
C GLU A 35 -12.67 -4.91 -3.54
N VAL A 36 -12.07 -4.18 -4.47
CA VAL A 36 -10.77 -3.51 -4.27
C VAL A 36 -10.88 -2.42 -3.20
N ASN A 37 -11.94 -1.62 -3.18
CA ASN A 37 -12.15 -0.60 -2.15
C ASN A 37 -12.24 -1.23 -0.75
N THR A 38 -13.04 -2.27 -0.61
CA THR A 38 -13.17 -3.02 0.64
C THR A 38 -11.83 -3.59 1.09
N PHE A 39 -11.08 -4.17 0.15
CA PHE A 39 -9.73 -4.67 0.41
C PHE A 39 -8.79 -3.56 0.88
N LEU A 40 -8.74 -2.42 0.18
CA LEU A 40 -7.85 -1.30 0.51
C LEU A 40 -8.16 -0.70 1.88
N ALA A 41 -9.45 -0.56 2.25
CA ALA A 41 -9.85 -0.11 3.56
C ALA A 41 -9.40 -1.09 4.66
N LYS A 42 -9.64 -2.38 4.46
CA LYS A 42 -9.21 -3.43 5.39
C LYS A 42 -7.69 -3.46 5.55
N SER A 43 -6.95 -3.45 4.45
CA SER A 43 -5.48 -3.44 4.45
C SER A 43 -4.92 -2.19 5.12
N ALA A 44 -5.52 -1.01 4.88
CA ALA A 44 -5.13 0.25 5.52
C ALA A 44 -5.23 0.17 7.05
N ILE A 45 -6.36 -0.34 7.56
CA ILE A 45 -6.58 -0.54 9.00
C ILE A 45 -5.58 -1.54 9.59
N GLN A 46 -5.47 -2.71 8.96
CA GLN A 46 -4.63 -3.80 9.47
C GLN A 46 -3.15 -3.45 9.51
N ASN A 47 -2.67 -2.68 8.54
CA ASN A 47 -1.26 -2.38 8.37
C ASN A 47 -0.84 -0.99 8.88
N ASN A 48 -1.77 -0.23 9.49
CA ASN A 48 -1.54 1.14 9.95
C ASN A 48 -1.05 2.09 8.85
N VAL A 49 -1.55 1.91 7.62
CA VAL A 49 -1.27 2.76 6.46
C VAL A 49 -2.50 3.63 6.19
N GLY A 50 -2.30 4.87 5.73
CA GLY A 50 -3.43 5.72 5.32
C GLY A 50 -4.19 5.12 4.13
N LEU A 51 -5.54 5.17 4.14
CA LEU A 51 -6.35 4.67 3.03
C LEU A 51 -6.01 5.35 1.71
N ARG A 52 -5.78 6.65 1.74
CA ARG A 52 -5.37 7.45 0.57
C ARG A 52 -4.05 6.97 -0.02
N GLU A 53 -3.04 6.74 0.81
CA GLU A 53 -1.71 6.28 0.42
C GLU A 53 -1.79 4.87 -0.16
N ASN A 54 -2.58 4.00 0.47
CA ASN A 54 -2.78 2.63 0.04
C ASN A 54 -3.46 2.56 -1.35
N ALA A 55 -4.49 3.38 -1.55
CA ALA A 55 -5.19 3.47 -2.82
C ALA A 55 -4.35 4.15 -3.91
N ALA A 56 -3.53 5.15 -3.55
CA ALA A 56 -2.59 5.77 -4.47
C ALA A 56 -1.50 4.78 -4.92
N LEU A 57 -1.01 3.94 -4.01
CA LEU A 57 -0.10 2.85 -4.33
C LEU A 57 -0.76 1.86 -5.31
N TYR A 58 -1.99 1.42 -5.00
CA TYR A 58 -2.73 0.52 -5.88
C TYR A 58 -2.88 1.09 -7.29
N ALA A 59 -3.33 2.33 -7.42
CA ALA A 59 -3.55 2.99 -8.70
C ALA A 59 -2.26 3.13 -9.55
N LYS A 60 -1.11 3.30 -8.92
CA LYS A 60 0.18 3.36 -9.59
C LYS A 60 0.75 1.97 -9.91
N LEU A 61 0.48 1.00 -9.05
CA LEU A 61 0.95 -0.38 -9.21
C LEU A 61 0.15 -1.14 -10.27
N ALA A 62 -1.19 -0.98 -10.31
CA ALA A 62 -2.08 -1.75 -11.17
C ALA A 62 -1.66 -1.77 -12.66
N PRO A 63 -1.28 -0.64 -13.31
CA PRO A 63 -0.81 -0.66 -14.69
C PRO A 63 0.47 -1.47 -14.89
N ALA A 64 1.38 -1.44 -13.91
CA ALA A 64 2.62 -2.21 -13.96
C ALA A 64 2.34 -3.70 -13.79
N MET A 65 1.42 -4.07 -12.91
CA MET A 65 0.99 -5.44 -12.69
C MET A 65 0.28 -6.02 -13.93
N GLN A 66 -0.57 -5.23 -14.58
CA GLN A 66 -1.22 -5.63 -15.84
C GLN A 66 -0.20 -5.90 -16.96
N ARG A 67 0.83 -5.07 -17.08
CA ARG A 67 1.90 -5.28 -18.09
C ARG A 67 2.66 -6.59 -17.93
N ILE A 68 2.80 -7.09 -16.71
CA ILE A 68 3.44 -8.39 -16.43
C ILE A 68 2.42 -9.55 -16.36
N GLY A 69 1.17 -9.32 -16.77
CA GLY A 69 0.11 -10.33 -16.81
C GLY A 69 -0.45 -10.72 -15.44
N ALA A 70 -0.20 -9.93 -14.40
CA ALA A 70 -0.71 -10.19 -13.06
C ALA A 70 -2.18 -9.75 -12.93
N ASN A 71 -2.95 -10.50 -12.16
CA ASN A 71 -4.37 -10.23 -11.90
C ASN A 71 -4.57 -9.29 -10.69
N THR A 72 -5.83 -8.92 -10.45
CA THR A 72 -6.25 -8.09 -9.31
C THR A 72 -5.82 -8.69 -7.97
N ALA A 73 -5.94 -10.02 -7.80
CA ALA A 73 -5.55 -10.68 -6.55
C ALA A 73 -4.05 -10.54 -6.27
N ALA A 74 -3.19 -10.71 -7.28
CA ALA A 74 -1.75 -10.50 -7.13
C ALA A 74 -1.42 -9.03 -6.83
N THR A 75 -2.15 -8.07 -7.41
CA THR A 75 -1.98 -6.64 -7.11
C THR A 75 -2.35 -6.36 -5.65
N ASN A 76 -3.47 -6.90 -5.17
CA ASN A 76 -3.87 -6.83 -3.77
C ASN A 76 -2.78 -7.40 -2.85
N GLN A 77 -2.24 -8.57 -3.16
CA GLN A 77 -1.18 -9.19 -2.37
C GLN A 77 0.08 -8.32 -2.27
N VAL A 78 0.51 -7.67 -3.35
CA VAL A 78 1.68 -6.78 -3.33
C VAL A 78 1.44 -5.57 -2.44
N VAL A 79 0.27 -4.92 -2.55
CA VAL A 79 -0.09 -3.76 -1.71
C VAL A 79 -0.12 -4.15 -0.24
N ASP A 80 -0.78 -5.25 0.09
CA ASP A 80 -0.94 -5.72 1.46
C ASP A 80 0.39 -6.26 2.05
N ALA A 81 1.19 -6.98 1.26
CA ALA A 81 2.52 -7.44 1.66
C ALA A 81 3.45 -6.28 2.01
N PHE A 82 3.39 -5.20 1.22
CA PHE A 82 4.14 -3.99 1.53
C PHE A 82 3.70 -3.38 2.86
N GLY A 83 2.39 -3.16 3.06
CA GLY A 83 1.84 -2.64 4.31
C GLY A 83 2.19 -3.52 5.52
N LYS A 84 2.06 -4.84 5.39
CA LYS A 84 2.46 -5.80 6.43
C LYS A 84 3.94 -5.68 6.77
N SER A 85 4.81 -5.53 5.77
CA SER A 85 6.25 -5.38 6.00
C SER A 85 6.59 -4.11 6.78
N LEU A 86 5.86 -3.00 6.53
CA LEU A 86 5.99 -1.75 7.29
C LEU A 86 5.54 -1.96 8.75
N ARG A 87 4.38 -2.58 8.95
CA ARG A 87 3.85 -2.89 10.29
C ARG A 87 4.79 -3.78 11.08
N ILE A 88 5.29 -4.87 10.48
CA ILE A 88 6.25 -5.79 11.13
C ILE A 88 7.56 -5.05 11.45
N GLY A 89 8.00 -4.15 10.58
CA GLY A 89 9.16 -3.28 10.80
C GLY A 89 8.98 -2.22 11.90
N GLY A 90 7.77 -2.07 12.44
CA GLY A 90 7.47 -1.09 13.50
C GLY A 90 7.35 0.34 13.00
N ALA A 91 7.10 0.56 11.71
CA ALA A 91 6.91 1.89 11.15
C ALA A 91 5.72 2.61 11.81
N THR A 92 5.91 3.85 12.21
CA THR A 92 4.83 4.75 12.62
C THR A 92 3.91 5.06 11.45
N ALA A 93 2.70 5.55 11.70
CA ALA A 93 1.76 5.90 10.62
C ALA A 93 2.36 6.93 9.64
N MET A 94 3.19 7.87 10.13
CA MET A 94 3.83 8.87 9.28
C MET A 94 4.93 8.25 8.40
N GLU A 95 5.77 7.38 8.96
CA GLU A 95 6.79 6.65 8.20
C GLU A 95 6.15 5.71 7.18
N ALA A 96 5.10 4.99 7.57
CA ALA A 96 4.35 4.13 6.67
C ALA A 96 3.72 4.92 5.50
N ALA A 97 3.14 6.08 5.76
CA ALA A 97 2.60 6.95 4.71
C ALA A 97 3.70 7.42 3.74
N SER A 98 4.83 7.89 4.26
CA SER A 98 5.98 8.33 3.44
C SER A 98 6.54 7.18 2.61
N ALA A 99 6.80 6.02 3.22
CA ALA A 99 7.32 4.85 2.52
C ALA A 99 6.35 4.35 1.44
N THR A 100 5.03 4.42 1.69
CA THR A 100 4.01 4.02 0.72
C THR A 100 4.02 4.94 -0.51
N ILE A 101 4.20 6.25 -0.31
CA ILE A 101 4.33 7.20 -1.42
C ILE A 101 5.59 6.91 -2.25
N GLN A 102 6.73 6.67 -1.60
CA GLN A 102 7.98 6.33 -2.26
C GLN A 102 7.88 5.01 -3.03
N PHE A 103 7.27 4.00 -2.41
CA PHE A 103 7.03 2.72 -3.07
C PHE A 103 6.12 2.86 -4.30
N ALA A 104 5.05 3.66 -4.19
CA ALA A 104 4.17 3.94 -5.30
C ALA A 104 4.89 4.64 -6.47
N GLN A 105 5.83 5.55 -6.18
CA GLN A 105 6.66 6.21 -7.19
C GLN A 105 7.61 5.23 -7.87
N ALA A 106 8.31 4.40 -7.08
CA ALA A 106 9.19 3.35 -7.59
C ALA A 106 8.45 2.36 -8.51
N MET A 107 7.25 1.91 -8.10
CA MET A 107 6.45 0.98 -8.91
C MET A 107 5.96 1.62 -10.22
N ALA A 108 5.61 2.90 -10.20
CA ALA A 108 5.22 3.64 -11.40
C ALA A 108 6.39 3.87 -12.37
N SER A 109 7.60 4.12 -11.85
CA SER A 109 8.82 4.29 -12.64
C SER A 109 9.35 2.97 -13.23
N GLY A 110 8.87 1.83 -12.73
CA GLY A 110 9.26 0.51 -13.16
C GLY A 110 10.41 -0.12 -12.38
N LYS A 111 11.00 0.59 -11.42
CA LYS A 111 12.13 0.11 -10.61
C LYS A 111 12.21 0.81 -9.26
N LEU A 112 12.77 0.12 -8.26
CA LEU A 112 13.10 0.67 -6.96
C LEU A 112 14.60 1.03 -6.93
N ALA A 113 14.93 2.30 -6.91
CA ALA A 113 16.31 2.78 -6.97
C ALA A 113 16.49 4.08 -6.15
N GLY A 114 17.74 4.48 -5.95
CA GLY A 114 18.10 5.79 -5.39
C GLY A 114 17.50 6.07 -4.01
N ASP A 115 16.88 7.23 -3.89
CA ASP A 115 16.31 7.72 -2.63
C ASP A 115 15.08 6.94 -2.19
N GLU A 116 14.27 6.42 -3.13
CA GLU A 116 13.13 5.56 -2.80
C GLU A 116 13.60 4.27 -2.12
N PHE A 117 14.65 3.62 -2.65
CA PHE A 117 15.24 2.44 -2.03
C PHE A 117 15.74 2.73 -0.61
N ARG A 118 16.46 3.85 -0.42
CA ARG A 118 16.98 4.24 0.88
C ARG A 118 15.84 4.50 1.87
N SER A 119 14.85 5.32 1.49
CA SER A 119 13.72 5.68 2.34
C SER A 119 12.92 4.45 2.80
N ILE A 120 12.64 3.51 1.88
CA ILE A 120 11.92 2.29 2.23
C ILE A 120 12.77 1.35 3.09
N SER A 121 14.07 1.28 2.82
CA SER A 121 15.01 0.45 3.60
C SER A 121 15.09 0.89 5.05
N GLU A 122 15.06 2.20 5.30
CA GLU A 122 15.08 2.79 6.63
C GLU A 122 13.74 2.57 7.35
N ALA A 123 12.61 2.73 6.63
CA ALA A 123 11.28 2.55 7.19
C ALA A 123 10.92 1.08 7.46
N SER A 124 11.44 0.15 6.68
CA SER A 124 11.12 -1.29 6.82
C SER A 124 12.26 -2.20 6.35
N PRO A 125 13.21 -2.56 7.24
CA PRO A 125 14.16 -3.64 6.96
C PRO A 125 13.47 -4.97 6.61
N ARG A 126 12.25 -5.20 7.15
CA ARG A 126 11.47 -6.40 6.86
C ARG A 126 11.03 -6.50 5.39
N PHE A 127 10.77 -5.35 4.75
CA PHE A 127 10.49 -5.31 3.31
C PHE A 127 11.68 -5.81 2.47
N LEU A 128 12.89 -5.35 2.78
CA LEU A 128 14.09 -5.83 2.09
C LEU A 128 14.31 -7.33 2.28
N LYS A 129 14.06 -7.82 3.51
CA LYS A 129 14.12 -9.25 3.79
C LYS A 129 13.08 -10.02 2.96
N ALA A 130 11.86 -9.51 2.82
CA ALA A 130 10.83 -10.14 2.00
C ALA A 130 11.23 -10.20 0.52
N ILE A 131 11.86 -9.15 -0.01
CA ILE A 131 12.38 -9.19 -1.38
C ILE A 131 13.51 -10.22 -1.50
N ALA A 132 14.43 -10.27 -0.55
CA ALA A 132 15.53 -11.24 -0.57
C ALA A 132 15.01 -12.68 -0.54
N ASP A 133 14.16 -13.00 0.43
CA ASP A 133 13.61 -14.35 0.62
C ASP A 133 12.76 -14.78 -0.60
N GLY A 134 11.87 -13.89 -1.06
CA GLY A 134 10.96 -14.19 -2.18
C GLY A 134 11.67 -14.31 -3.52
N SER A 135 12.70 -13.48 -3.77
CA SER A 135 13.46 -13.52 -5.02
C SER A 135 14.60 -14.55 -5.02
N GLY A 136 15.05 -15.00 -3.84
CA GLY A 136 16.26 -15.80 -3.70
C GLY A 136 17.56 -15.00 -3.89
N ILE A 137 17.49 -13.67 -3.83
CA ILE A 137 18.63 -12.76 -3.95
C ILE A 137 19.14 -12.44 -2.55
N ALA A 138 20.44 -12.59 -2.31
CA ALA A 138 21.02 -12.24 -1.02
C ALA A 138 20.78 -10.74 -0.68
N ALA A 139 20.40 -10.44 0.55
CA ALA A 139 20.01 -9.10 0.98
C ALA A 139 21.10 -8.05 0.72
N GLU A 140 22.36 -8.42 0.86
CA GLU A 140 23.52 -7.56 0.62
C GLU A 140 23.63 -7.12 -0.85
N LYS A 141 23.08 -7.90 -1.79
CA LYS A 141 23.07 -7.59 -3.22
C LYS A 141 21.96 -6.62 -3.62
N LEU A 142 20.90 -6.48 -2.80
CA LEU A 142 19.76 -5.65 -3.14
C LEU A 142 20.13 -4.18 -3.35
N LYS A 143 21.05 -3.64 -2.54
CA LYS A 143 21.55 -2.27 -2.70
C LYS A 143 22.29 -2.09 -4.04
N ALA A 144 23.15 -3.01 -4.41
CA ALA A 144 23.85 -2.96 -5.70
C ALA A 144 22.88 -3.09 -6.88
N MET A 145 21.87 -3.98 -6.77
CA MET A 145 20.83 -4.13 -7.78
C MET A 145 19.95 -2.87 -7.91
N SER A 146 19.61 -2.24 -6.78
CA SER A 146 18.91 -0.97 -6.77
C SER A 146 19.69 0.10 -7.51
N SER A 147 20.98 0.26 -7.22
CA SER A 147 21.86 1.22 -7.89
C SER A 147 22.01 0.93 -9.40
N ALA A 148 21.99 -0.33 -9.79
CA ALA A 148 22.01 -0.77 -11.18
C ALA A 148 20.63 -0.67 -11.88
N GLY A 149 19.54 -0.30 -11.16
CA GLY A 149 18.18 -0.30 -11.69
C GLY A 149 17.60 -1.69 -11.97
N ALA A 150 18.19 -2.73 -11.38
CA ALA A 150 17.79 -4.12 -11.57
C ALA A 150 16.71 -4.60 -10.60
N LEU A 151 16.36 -3.82 -9.57
CA LEU A 151 15.18 -4.06 -8.72
C LEU A 151 13.93 -3.55 -9.44
N THR A 152 13.51 -4.28 -10.46
CA THR A 152 12.33 -3.92 -11.27
C THR A 152 11.03 -4.19 -10.50
N THR A 153 9.94 -3.53 -10.93
CA THR A 153 8.59 -3.79 -10.42
C THR A 153 8.23 -5.28 -10.47
N GLU A 154 8.63 -5.98 -11.55
CA GLU A 154 8.36 -7.41 -11.69
C GLU A 154 9.10 -8.25 -10.63
N VAL A 155 10.39 -7.99 -10.41
CA VAL A 155 11.19 -8.70 -9.40
C VAL A 155 10.58 -8.52 -8.02
N ILE A 156 10.23 -7.27 -7.67
CA ILE A 156 9.64 -6.92 -6.37
C ILE A 156 8.26 -7.56 -6.21
N ALA A 157 7.39 -7.43 -7.21
CA ALA A 157 6.04 -7.97 -7.15
C ALA A 157 6.04 -9.49 -6.98
N ARG A 158 6.85 -10.21 -7.78
CA ARG A 158 6.98 -11.67 -7.66
C ARG A 158 7.51 -12.09 -6.28
N ALA A 159 8.49 -11.38 -5.74
CA ALA A 159 9.04 -11.65 -4.42
C ALA A 159 7.98 -11.45 -3.32
N LEU A 160 7.25 -10.33 -3.35
CA LEU A 160 6.21 -10.04 -2.35
C LEU A 160 5.02 -11.01 -2.43
N VAL A 161 4.59 -11.40 -3.63
CA VAL A 161 3.54 -12.42 -3.79
C VAL A 161 3.99 -13.76 -3.21
N LYS A 162 5.23 -14.17 -3.44
CA LYS A 162 5.78 -15.41 -2.89
C LYS A 162 5.90 -15.37 -1.37
N GLU A 163 6.28 -14.24 -0.79
CA GLU A 163 6.42 -14.04 0.65
C GLU A 163 5.11 -13.63 1.35
N TYR A 164 4.01 -13.45 0.62
CA TYR A 164 2.74 -12.95 1.15
C TYR A 164 2.22 -13.76 2.33
N HIS A 165 2.28 -15.10 2.24
CA HIS A 165 1.81 -15.99 3.32
C HIS A 165 2.65 -15.82 4.60
N ASN A 166 3.98 -15.75 4.46
CA ASN A 166 4.90 -15.57 5.60
C ASN A 166 4.68 -14.21 6.27
N LEU A 167 4.57 -13.13 5.49
CA LEU A 167 4.27 -11.79 5.99
C LEU A 167 2.91 -11.73 6.68
N THR A 168 1.90 -12.43 6.16
CA THR A 168 0.57 -12.49 6.78
C THR A 168 0.65 -13.15 8.15
N LYS A 169 1.25 -14.32 8.23
CA LYS A 169 1.41 -15.06 9.49
C LYS A 169 2.20 -14.26 10.54
N GLU A 170 3.28 -13.61 10.12
CA GLU A 170 4.11 -12.77 10.99
C GLU A 170 3.34 -11.54 11.48
N SER A 171 2.63 -10.84 10.58
CA SER A 171 1.82 -9.67 10.93
C SER A 171 0.65 -10.01 11.86
N GLU A 172 0.01 -11.17 11.69
CA GLU A 172 -1.10 -11.63 12.55
C GLU A 172 -0.64 -11.96 13.98
N SER A 173 0.64 -12.29 14.16
CA SER A 173 1.21 -12.52 15.51
C SER A 173 1.41 -11.24 16.32
N LEU A 174 1.32 -10.06 15.68
CA LEU A 174 1.47 -8.77 16.34
C LEU A 174 0.14 -8.30 16.92
N GLY A 175 0.15 -7.80 18.16
CA GLY A 175 -1.01 -7.15 18.77
C GLY A 175 -1.38 -5.83 18.07
N TYR A 176 -2.60 -5.34 18.32
CA TYR A 176 -3.02 -4.00 17.88
C TYR A 176 -2.52 -2.92 18.83
N THR A 177 -2.06 -1.79 18.27
CA THR A 177 -1.67 -0.59 19.03
C THR A 177 -2.84 0.40 19.12
N LEU A 178 -2.77 1.35 20.06
CA LEU A 178 -3.73 2.47 20.15
C LEU A 178 -3.73 3.32 18.88
N GLU A 179 -2.58 3.51 18.25
CA GLU A 179 -2.45 4.24 16.99
C GLU A 179 -3.21 3.54 15.85
N GLN A 180 -3.13 2.22 15.77
CA GLN A 180 -3.93 1.42 14.83
C GLN A 180 -5.42 1.57 15.07
N GLY A 181 -5.85 1.64 16.35
CA GLY A 181 -7.24 1.89 16.72
C GLY A 181 -7.75 3.24 16.21
N THR A 182 -6.97 4.31 16.36
CA THR A 182 -7.33 5.65 15.87
C THR A 182 -7.36 5.72 14.35
N ASN A 183 -6.43 5.06 13.67
CA ASN A 183 -6.40 4.97 12.21
C ASN A 183 -7.60 4.15 11.66
N ALA A 184 -7.99 3.10 12.36
CA ALA A 184 -9.19 2.31 12.03
C ALA A 184 -10.46 3.14 12.10
N LEU A 185 -10.63 3.95 13.16
CA LEU A 185 -11.77 4.87 13.31
C LEU A 185 -11.81 5.91 12.18
N LYS A 186 -10.66 6.50 11.84
CA LYS A 186 -10.55 7.47 10.73
C LYS A 186 -10.91 6.82 9.39
N THR A 187 -10.39 5.64 9.11
CA THR A 187 -10.65 4.91 7.85
C THR A 187 -12.12 4.50 7.75
N GLY A 188 -12.72 3.98 8.83
CA GLY A 188 -14.14 3.63 8.88
C GLY A 188 -15.05 4.85 8.64
N PHE A 189 -14.72 5.99 9.23
CA PHE A 189 -15.43 7.23 9.00
C PHE A 189 -15.31 7.72 7.54
N MET A 190 -14.14 7.63 6.93
CA MET A 190 -13.92 7.97 5.52
C MET A 190 -14.75 7.11 4.57
N SER A 191 -14.84 5.81 4.83
CA SER A 191 -15.66 4.89 4.04
C SER A 191 -17.15 5.25 4.12
N LEU A 192 -17.66 5.55 5.32
CA LEU A 192 -19.05 6.00 5.52
C LEU A 192 -19.36 7.32 4.79
N VAL A 193 -18.48 8.31 4.91
CA VAL A 193 -18.65 9.61 4.22
C VAL A 193 -18.63 9.43 2.70
N GLY A 194 -17.79 8.51 2.19
CA GLY A 194 -17.72 8.18 0.77
C GLY A 194 -19.02 7.57 0.24
N GLU A 195 -19.59 6.60 0.97
CA GLU A 195 -20.87 5.97 0.62
C GLU A 195 -22.04 6.97 0.59
N PHE A 196 -22.09 7.91 1.54
CA PHE A 196 -23.10 8.98 1.54
C PHE A 196 -23.00 9.91 0.32
N ASN A 197 -21.78 10.14 -0.18
CA ASN A 197 -21.55 11.04 -1.32
C ASN A 197 -21.82 10.38 -2.68
N GLU A 198 -21.78 9.04 -2.76
CA GLU A 198 -22.14 8.28 -3.97
C GLU A 198 -23.67 8.03 -4.07
N GLY A 199 -24.40 8.17 -2.97
CA GLY A 199 -25.86 7.96 -2.90
C GLY A 199 -26.70 9.24 -3.01
N ALA A 200 -26.07 10.41 -3.11
CA ALA A 200 -26.70 11.72 -3.28
C ALA A 200 -26.53 12.24 -4.72
#